data_1491a78d1e10290b4c8a711658fbfc27
#
_entry.id   1491a78d1e10290b4c8a711658fbfc27
#
_cell.length_a   1.000
_cell.length_b   1.000
_cell.length_c   1.000
_cell.angle_alpha   90.00
_cell.angle_beta   90.00
_cell.angle_gamma   90.00
#
_symmetry.space_group_name_H-M   'P 1'
#
loop_
_entity.id
_entity.type
_entity.pdbx_description
1 polymer ?
#
loop_
_entity_poly.entity_id
_entity_poly.type
_entity_poly.pdbx_seq_one_letter_code
_entity_poly.pdbx_strand_id
1 'polypeptide(L)'
;MSAVGNILSMIKSLSAAEKRELKMMLLENASATMSDMESFMTDERFAGGMVCPHCGCLHVVRNGHQESNGKQRYLCRDCGKSFDITSNSIVSGTHKGLDVWERYIACMMQGLSLRKTAEICEIHRNTAFNWRHKILDALQDIEDNVVLNGIVEADETFFAISYKGNHSNGGSFTMPRKPHKRGKEIHTRGLSKEQVCVACAVNRSGKSIGKVSNLGRISTKNVDGVLGDRIDENSTLVTDEMNAYVKFALNRGINLVQVKGGKSKKGIYNVQRVNSYHSSLSKFMRGFNGVATKYLNGYLAWHNFMKYSKHTDAERKQLLLRRVLTLPKKVVCKEISNRDALAFAV
;
A
#
# COMPACT_ATOMS: atom_id res chain seq x y z
N MET A 1 8.50 29.10 18.30
CA MET A 1 7.64 28.68 17.16
C MET A 1 8.53 28.14 16.07
N SER A 2 8.15 27.07 15.37
CA SER A 2 8.93 26.52 14.26
C SER A 2 8.92 27.49 13.05
N ALA A 3 9.94 27.45 12.20
CA ALA A 3 9.98 28.24 10.97
C ALA A 3 8.71 28.05 10.11
N VAL A 4 8.15 26.85 10.09
CA VAL A 4 6.88 26.53 9.41
C VAL A 4 5.69 27.24 10.07
N GLY A 5 5.65 27.37 11.39
CA GLY A 5 4.62 28.09 12.11
C GLY A 5 4.61 29.60 11.79
N ASN A 6 5.78 30.18 11.63
CA ASN A 6 5.92 31.57 11.23
C ASN A 6 5.45 31.79 9.80
N ILE A 7 5.83 30.90 8.84
CA ILE A 7 5.38 30.97 7.44
C ILE A 7 3.84 30.85 7.37
N LEU A 8 3.23 29.91 8.10
CA LEU A 8 1.77 29.74 8.13
C LEU A 8 1.04 30.97 8.69
N SER A 9 1.61 31.61 9.70
CA SER A 9 1.05 32.86 10.24
C SER A 9 1.14 34.00 9.23
N MET A 10 2.25 34.13 8.50
CA MET A 10 2.43 35.11 7.44
C MET A 10 1.44 34.85 6.27
N ILE A 11 1.25 33.59 5.86
CA ILE A 11 0.28 33.24 4.81
C ILE A 11 -1.16 33.59 5.24
N LYS A 12 -1.50 33.44 6.50
CA LYS A 12 -2.82 33.82 7.01
C LYS A 12 -3.08 35.32 6.93
N SER A 13 -2.06 36.14 7.13
CA SER A 13 -2.17 37.61 7.10
C SER A 13 -2.21 38.21 5.70
N LEU A 14 -1.89 37.45 4.66
CA LEU A 14 -1.93 37.87 3.26
C LEU A 14 -3.36 38.17 2.79
N SER A 15 -3.53 39.22 1.99
CA SER A 15 -4.75 39.52 1.24
C SER A 15 -5.09 38.44 0.23
N ALA A 16 -6.29 38.47 -0.30
CA ALA A 16 -6.73 37.56 -1.36
C ALA A 16 -5.91 37.67 -2.66
N ALA A 17 -5.40 38.88 -2.95
CA ALA A 17 -4.54 39.15 -4.12
C ALA A 17 -3.16 38.52 -3.91
N GLU A 18 -2.50 38.78 -2.77
CA GLU A 18 -1.20 38.25 -2.42
C GLU A 18 -1.22 36.70 -2.29
N LYS A 19 -2.31 36.12 -1.80
CA LYS A 19 -2.51 34.66 -1.81
C LYS A 19 -2.58 34.07 -3.20
N ARG A 20 -3.16 34.79 -4.18
CA ARG A 20 -3.16 34.37 -5.58
C ARG A 20 -1.77 34.48 -6.19
N GLU A 21 -1.05 35.56 -5.92
CA GLU A 21 0.32 35.78 -6.38
C GLU A 21 1.26 34.73 -5.82
N LEU A 22 1.21 34.44 -4.50
CA LEU A 22 1.96 33.38 -3.87
C LEU A 22 1.64 32.00 -4.50
N LYS A 23 0.35 31.76 -4.81
CA LYS A 23 -0.06 30.54 -5.51
C LYS A 23 0.56 30.45 -6.90
N MET A 24 0.64 31.55 -7.64
CA MET A 24 1.28 31.59 -8.97
C MET A 24 2.78 31.36 -8.87
N MET A 25 3.48 32.01 -7.95
CA MET A 25 4.92 31.80 -7.70
C MET A 25 5.23 30.35 -7.29
N LEU A 26 4.37 29.73 -6.47
CA LEU A 26 4.49 28.33 -6.10
C LEU A 26 4.22 27.37 -7.28
N LEU A 27 3.34 27.76 -8.21
CA LEU A 27 3.07 27.00 -9.43
C LEU A 27 4.21 27.10 -10.45
N GLU A 28 4.85 28.26 -10.57
CA GLU A 28 6.06 28.46 -11.39
C GLU A 28 7.23 27.62 -10.85
N ASN A 29 7.45 27.60 -9.54
CA ASN A 29 8.40 26.69 -8.91
C ASN A 29 8.03 25.21 -9.06
N ALA A 30 6.72 24.88 -9.13
CA ALA A 30 6.25 23.52 -9.40
C ALA A 30 6.54 23.08 -10.85
N SER A 31 6.65 24.01 -11.81
CA SER A 31 7.06 23.68 -13.19
C SER A 31 8.54 23.26 -13.26
N ALA A 32 9.40 23.86 -12.44
CA ALA A 32 10.79 23.42 -12.27
C ALA A 32 10.86 22.00 -11.67
N THR A 33 9.99 21.69 -10.71
CA THR A 33 9.92 20.33 -10.10
C THR A 33 9.37 19.26 -11.05
N MET A 34 8.59 19.61 -12.08
CA MET A 34 8.14 18.65 -13.10
C MET A 34 9.29 18.14 -13.97
N SER A 35 10.18 19.02 -14.42
CA SER A 35 11.41 18.63 -15.16
C SER A 35 12.29 17.73 -14.30
N ASP A 36 12.41 18.04 -13.00
CA ASP A 36 13.19 17.25 -12.06
C ASP A 36 12.60 15.85 -11.83
N MET A 37 11.27 15.72 -11.81
CA MET A 37 10.61 14.41 -11.64
C MET A 37 10.71 13.53 -12.89
N GLU A 38 10.63 14.12 -14.09
CA GLU A 38 10.82 13.36 -15.34
C GLU A 38 12.29 12.92 -15.48
N SER A 39 13.23 13.79 -15.12
CA SER A 39 14.66 13.46 -15.05
C SER A 39 14.90 12.33 -14.04
N PHE A 40 14.42 12.49 -12.82
CA PHE A 40 14.52 11.46 -11.77
C PHE A 40 13.94 10.11 -12.24
N MET A 41 12.75 10.09 -12.85
CA MET A 41 12.16 8.87 -13.36
C MET A 41 13.00 8.26 -14.49
N THR A 42 13.59 9.09 -15.35
CA THR A 42 14.45 8.65 -16.44
C THR A 42 15.72 8.00 -15.90
N ASP A 43 16.38 8.66 -14.94
CA ASP A 43 17.61 8.19 -14.32
C ASP A 43 17.39 6.86 -13.57
N GLU A 44 16.33 6.79 -12.78
CA GLU A 44 15.96 5.57 -12.05
C GLU A 44 15.59 4.41 -12.99
N ARG A 45 14.82 4.69 -14.04
CA ARG A 45 14.39 3.66 -14.99
C ARG A 45 15.54 3.11 -15.81
N PHE A 46 16.51 3.94 -16.14
CA PHE A 46 17.64 3.59 -16.98
C PHE A 46 18.96 3.45 -16.21
N ALA A 47 18.93 3.40 -14.88
CA ALA A 47 20.10 3.22 -14.03
C ALA A 47 20.93 1.97 -14.39
N GLY A 48 20.26 0.90 -14.87
CA GLY A 48 20.89 -0.34 -15.38
C GLY A 48 21.03 -0.40 -16.90
N GLY A 49 20.88 0.72 -17.62
CA GLY A 49 20.81 0.80 -19.07
C GLY A 49 19.40 1.02 -19.61
N MET A 50 19.30 1.38 -20.88
CA MET A 50 18.02 1.66 -21.54
C MET A 50 17.27 0.35 -21.84
N VAL A 51 16.55 -0.17 -20.85
CA VAL A 51 15.82 -1.44 -20.95
C VAL A 51 14.43 -1.23 -21.53
N CYS A 52 14.06 -2.03 -22.52
CA CYS A 52 12.71 -2.03 -23.09
C CYS A 52 11.68 -2.60 -22.09
N PRO A 53 10.59 -1.86 -21.76
CA PRO A 53 9.56 -2.35 -20.83
C PRO A 53 8.67 -3.47 -21.39
N HIS A 54 8.82 -3.82 -22.68
CA HIS A 54 7.99 -4.83 -23.34
C HIS A 54 8.70 -6.19 -23.45
N CYS A 55 10.00 -6.20 -23.73
CA CYS A 55 10.76 -7.43 -23.96
C CYS A 55 12.02 -7.55 -23.11
N GLY A 56 12.39 -6.52 -22.33
CA GLY A 56 13.56 -6.55 -21.45
C GLY A 56 14.92 -6.36 -22.15
N CYS A 57 14.97 -6.16 -23.48
CA CYS A 57 16.23 -5.98 -24.18
C CYS A 57 16.83 -4.59 -23.96
N LEU A 58 18.13 -4.46 -24.21
CA LEU A 58 18.91 -3.22 -24.07
C LEU A 58 19.04 -2.43 -25.39
N HIS A 59 18.59 -2.99 -26.51
CA HIS A 59 18.71 -2.37 -27.82
C HIS A 59 17.61 -1.32 -28.04
N VAL A 60 17.70 -0.24 -27.29
CA VAL A 60 16.73 0.87 -27.25
C VAL A 60 17.38 2.15 -27.76
N VAL A 61 16.69 2.88 -28.61
CA VAL A 61 17.13 4.17 -29.14
C VAL A 61 16.10 5.26 -28.86
N ARG A 62 16.52 6.52 -28.80
CA ARG A 62 15.62 7.68 -28.78
C ARG A 62 14.89 7.77 -30.10
N ASN A 63 13.59 8.05 -30.07
CA ASN A 63 12.70 8.08 -31.24
C ASN A 63 11.83 9.34 -31.26
N GLY A 64 12.47 10.50 -31.25
CA GLY A 64 11.77 11.81 -31.25
C GLY A 64 10.93 12.04 -29.99
N HIS A 65 9.99 12.98 -30.10
CA HIS A 65 9.09 13.37 -29.02
C HIS A 65 7.63 13.13 -29.40
N GLN A 66 6.76 13.00 -28.41
CA GLN A 66 5.32 12.96 -28.63
C GLN A 66 4.82 14.38 -28.98
N GLU A 67 4.10 14.51 -30.09
CA GLU A 67 3.55 15.81 -30.53
C GLU A 67 2.56 16.41 -29.51
N SER A 68 1.78 15.54 -28.83
CA SER A 68 0.73 15.97 -27.91
C SER A 68 1.22 16.54 -26.57
N ASN A 69 2.42 16.17 -26.10
CA ASN A 69 2.91 16.53 -24.77
C ASN A 69 4.43 16.74 -24.66
N GLY A 70 5.15 16.69 -25.79
CA GLY A 70 6.59 16.92 -25.85
C GLY A 70 7.47 15.83 -25.19
N LYS A 71 6.90 14.72 -24.69
CA LYS A 71 7.65 13.69 -23.99
C LYS A 71 8.58 12.93 -24.93
N GLN A 72 9.79 12.63 -24.45
CA GLN A 72 10.76 11.78 -25.17
C GLN A 72 10.17 10.40 -25.41
N ARG A 73 10.18 9.96 -26.66
CA ARG A 73 9.85 8.59 -27.06
C ARG A 73 11.12 7.77 -27.25
N TYR A 74 10.97 6.48 -27.02
CA TYR A 74 11.99 5.46 -27.23
C TYR A 74 11.46 4.38 -28.17
N LEU A 75 12.34 3.74 -28.93
CA LEU A 75 12.03 2.60 -29.80
C LEU A 75 12.94 1.43 -29.43
N CYS A 76 12.35 0.29 -29.19
CA CYS A 76 13.08 -0.95 -29.07
C CYS A 76 13.35 -1.52 -30.48
N ARG A 77 14.61 -1.76 -30.82
CA ARG A 77 14.99 -2.32 -32.12
C ARG A 77 14.67 -3.80 -32.23
N ASP A 78 14.62 -4.54 -31.09
CA ASP A 78 14.38 -5.99 -31.13
C ASP A 78 12.89 -6.32 -31.24
N CYS A 79 12.01 -5.65 -30.49
CA CYS A 79 10.57 -5.94 -30.55
C CYS A 79 9.76 -4.93 -31.37
N GLY A 80 10.37 -3.87 -31.91
CA GLY A 80 9.73 -2.84 -32.74
C GLY A 80 8.74 -1.92 -32.00
N LYS A 81 8.56 -2.08 -30.67
CA LYS A 81 7.60 -1.27 -29.91
C LYS A 81 8.22 0.05 -29.45
N SER A 82 7.44 1.12 -29.61
CA SER A 82 7.80 2.42 -29.03
C SER A 82 7.18 2.58 -27.64
N PHE A 83 7.85 3.36 -26.79
CA PHE A 83 7.43 3.62 -25.41
C PHE A 83 7.97 4.96 -24.92
N ASP A 84 7.48 5.43 -23.79
CA ASP A 84 7.99 6.57 -23.03
C ASP A 84 8.42 6.12 -21.63
N ILE A 85 8.96 7.05 -20.82
CA ILE A 85 9.42 6.76 -19.47
C ILE A 85 8.31 6.26 -18.54
N THR A 86 7.04 6.56 -18.82
CA THR A 86 5.91 6.13 -17.99
C THR A 86 5.33 4.77 -18.42
N SER A 87 5.71 4.28 -19.59
CA SER A 87 5.18 3.03 -20.15
C SER A 87 5.46 1.82 -19.25
N ASN A 88 4.45 0.97 -19.08
CA ASN A 88 4.49 -0.21 -18.19
C ASN A 88 4.86 0.10 -16.73
N SER A 89 4.41 1.24 -16.20
CA SER A 89 4.53 1.62 -14.79
C SER A 89 3.14 1.86 -14.17
N ILE A 90 3.10 2.09 -12.88
CA ILE A 90 1.87 2.45 -12.13
C ILE A 90 1.21 3.72 -12.71
N VAL A 91 2.01 4.68 -13.15
CA VAL A 91 1.55 5.95 -13.75
C VAL A 91 1.24 5.86 -15.24
N SER A 92 1.42 4.69 -15.84
CA SER A 92 1.15 4.47 -17.27
C SER A 92 -0.28 4.83 -17.66
N GLY A 93 -0.45 5.50 -18.81
CA GLY A 93 -1.75 5.90 -19.34
C GLY A 93 -2.43 7.03 -18.57
N THR A 94 -1.69 7.81 -17.80
CA THR A 94 -2.21 9.00 -17.13
C THR A 94 -2.13 10.22 -18.04
N HIS A 95 -3.17 11.09 -18.01
CA HIS A 95 -3.19 12.39 -18.67
C HIS A 95 -2.73 13.54 -17.75
N LYS A 96 -2.49 13.24 -16.48
CA LYS A 96 -2.00 14.21 -15.48
C LYS A 96 -0.49 14.12 -15.34
N GLY A 97 0.15 15.26 -15.07
CA GLY A 97 1.58 15.33 -14.82
C GLY A 97 2.04 14.55 -13.59
N LEU A 98 3.32 14.29 -13.49
CA LEU A 98 3.91 13.55 -12.36
C LEU A 98 3.83 14.35 -11.04
N ASP A 99 3.79 15.70 -11.12
CA ASP A 99 3.55 16.60 -10.00
C ASP A 99 2.21 16.34 -9.30
N VAL A 100 1.16 16.01 -10.07
CA VAL A 100 -0.15 15.65 -9.50
C VAL A 100 -0.07 14.31 -8.78
N TRP A 101 0.74 13.36 -9.26
CA TRP A 101 0.99 12.09 -8.57
C TRP A 101 1.75 12.31 -7.26
N GLU A 102 2.77 13.16 -7.26
CA GLU A 102 3.49 13.51 -6.04
C GLU A 102 2.56 14.14 -4.99
N ARG A 103 1.72 15.11 -5.41
CA ARG A 103 0.71 15.76 -4.56
C ARG A 103 -0.29 14.75 -4.03
N TYR A 104 -0.70 13.79 -4.86
CA TYR A 104 -1.59 12.70 -4.45
C TYR A 104 -0.95 11.82 -3.37
N ILE A 105 0.31 11.43 -3.55
CA ILE A 105 1.07 10.65 -2.56
C ILE A 105 1.17 11.44 -1.24
N ALA A 106 1.48 12.74 -1.29
CA ALA A 106 1.51 13.59 -0.10
C ALA A 106 0.17 13.61 0.64
N CYS A 107 -0.95 13.67 -0.08
CA CYS A 107 -2.29 13.56 0.50
C CYS A 107 -2.53 12.18 1.16
N MET A 108 -2.06 11.11 0.56
CA MET A 108 -2.13 9.78 1.16
C MET A 108 -1.30 9.68 2.44
N MET A 109 -0.07 10.21 2.44
CA MET A 109 0.79 10.25 3.63
C MET A 109 0.15 11.00 4.79
N GLN A 110 -0.67 12.02 4.51
CA GLN A 110 -1.46 12.75 5.52
C GLN A 110 -2.76 12.04 5.92
N GLY A 111 -3.06 10.87 5.34
CA GLY A 111 -4.28 10.11 5.63
C GLY A 111 -5.57 10.77 5.13
N LEU A 112 -5.49 11.65 4.12
CA LEU A 112 -6.67 12.37 3.61
C LEU A 112 -7.68 11.44 2.94
N SER A 113 -8.97 11.80 3.06
CA SER A 113 -10.06 11.09 2.40
C SER A 113 -9.97 11.22 0.88
N LEU A 114 -10.57 10.28 0.13
CA LEU A 114 -10.62 10.33 -1.33
C LEU A 114 -11.23 11.63 -1.87
N ARG A 115 -12.27 12.16 -1.19
CA ARG A 115 -12.92 13.42 -1.62
C ARG A 115 -11.97 14.59 -1.47
N LYS A 116 -11.30 14.70 -0.31
CA LYS A 116 -10.36 15.80 -0.05
C LYS A 116 -9.11 15.71 -0.93
N THR A 117 -8.61 14.50 -1.16
CA THR A 117 -7.50 14.28 -2.10
C THR A 117 -7.88 14.66 -3.53
N ALA A 118 -9.08 14.29 -4.00
CA ALA A 118 -9.57 14.64 -5.32
C ALA A 118 -9.67 16.17 -5.52
N GLU A 119 -10.17 16.88 -4.50
CA GLU A 119 -10.25 18.35 -4.48
C GLU A 119 -8.85 18.99 -4.56
N ILE A 120 -7.91 18.59 -3.72
CA ILE A 120 -6.55 19.14 -3.67
C ILE A 120 -5.77 18.86 -4.96
N CYS A 121 -5.95 17.67 -5.55
CA CYS A 121 -5.27 17.26 -6.77
C CYS A 121 -6.00 17.70 -8.05
N GLU A 122 -7.16 18.34 -7.94
CA GLU A 122 -8.00 18.78 -9.08
C GLU A 122 -8.29 17.62 -10.06
N ILE A 123 -8.68 16.47 -9.50
CA ILE A 123 -9.01 15.25 -10.25
C ILE A 123 -10.40 14.75 -9.89
N HIS A 124 -11.01 13.98 -10.79
CA HIS A 124 -12.30 13.38 -10.50
C HIS A 124 -12.17 12.31 -9.38
N ARG A 125 -13.20 12.16 -8.56
CA ARG A 125 -13.24 11.22 -7.44
C ARG A 125 -12.95 9.76 -7.85
N ASN A 126 -13.42 9.33 -9.02
CA ASN A 126 -13.13 7.98 -9.53
C ASN A 126 -11.66 7.84 -9.91
N THR A 127 -11.04 8.89 -10.45
CA THR A 127 -9.59 8.94 -10.71
C THR A 127 -8.83 8.81 -9.39
N ALA A 128 -9.22 9.58 -8.38
CA ALA A 128 -8.62 9.48 -7.05
C ALA A 128 -8.76 8.07 -6.45
N PHE A 129 -9.91 7.42 -6.62
CA PHE A 129 -10.10 6.03 -6.19
C PHE A 129 -9.14 5.07 -6.90
N ASN A 130 -9.06 5.14 -8.22
CA ASN A 130 -8.18 4.27 -9.01
C ASN A 130 -6.70 4.51 -8.69
N TRP A 131 -6.28 5.78 -8.56
CA TRP A 131 -4.92 6.12 -8.20
C TRP A 131 -4.53 5.60 -6.81
N ARG A 132 -5.45 5.70 -5.84
CA ARG A 132 -5.23 5.10 -4.52
C ARG A 132 -4.89 3.62 -4.65
N HIS A 133 -5.68 2.86 -5.40
CA HIS A 133 -5.44 1.42 -5.55
C HIS A 133 -4.18 1.10 -6.35
N LYS A 134 -3.82 1.91 -7.34
CA LYS A 134 -2.54 1.79 -8.03
C LYS A 134 -1.35 2.01 -7.08
N ILE A 135 -1.42 3.02 -6.23
CA ILE A 135 -0.38 3.31 -5.23
C ILE A 135 -0.35 2.20 -4.15
N LEU A 136 -1.50 1.69 -3.74
CA LEU A 136 -1.58 0.57 -2.80
C LEU A 136 -0.92 -0.70 -3.36
N ASP A 137 -0.95 -0.93 -4.66
CA ASP A 137 -0.22 -2.04 -5.31
C ASP A 137 1.30 -1.85 -5.23
N ALA A 138 1.79 -0.61 -5.37
CA ALA A 138 3.20 -0.30 -5.17
C ALA A 138 3.62 -0.47 -3.69
N LEU A 139 2.73 -0.13 -2.76
CA LEU A 139 2.96 -0.36 -1.32
C LEU A 139 3.00 -1.85 -0.98
N GLN A 140 2.12 -2.66 -1.54
CA GLN A 140 2.15 -4.12 -1.34
C GLN A 140 3.47 -4.70 -1.82
N ASP A 141 3.99 -4.26 -2.97
CA ASP A 141 5.27 -4.70 -3.49
C ASP A 141 6.44 -4.33 -2.55
N ILE A 142 6.42 -3.16 -1.92
CA ILE A 142 7.42 -2.78 -0.90
C ILE A 142 7.30 -3.72 0.32
N GLU A 143 6.09 -3.93 0.81
CA GLU A 143 5.81 -4.70 2.02
C GLU A 143 6.03 -6.21 1.84
N ASP A 144 5.84 -6.75 0.63
CA ASP A 144 6.06 -8.18 0.35
C ASP A 144 7.55 -8.58 0.47
N ASN A 145 8.47 -7.61 0.43
CA ASN A 145 9.90 -7.82 0.62
C ASN A 145 10.37 -7.68 2.09
N VAL A 146 9.46 -7.42 3.03
CA VAL A 146 9.80 -7.29 4.45
C VAL A 146 10.07 -8.65 5.07
N VAL A 147 11.28 -8.82 5.63
CA VAL A 147 11.67 -9.99 6.43
C VAL A 147 11.87 -9.57 7.89
N LEU A 148 11.31 -10.36 8.80
CA LEU A 148 11.40 -10.17 10.24
C LEU A 148 12.49 -11.05 10.83
N ASN A 149 13.28 -10.50 11.74
CA ASN A 149 14.37 -11.18 12.44
C ASN A 149 14.34 -10.92 13.95
N GLY A 150 15.09 -11.71 14.70
CA GLY A 150 15.20 -11.60 16.14
C GLY A 150 13.94 -12.11 16.86
N ILE A 151 13.42 -11.36 17.82
CA ILE A 151 12.18 -11.73 18.52
C ILE A 151 10.99 -11.20 17.72
N VAL A 152 10.17 -12.12 17.20
CA VAL A 152 9.00 -11.84 16.37
C VAL A 152 7.74 -12.27 17.12
N GLU A 153 6.84 -11.34 17.39
CA GLU A 153 5.53 -11.60 17.99
C GLU A 153 4.51 -11.78 16.87
N ALA A 154 3.74 -12.87 16.89
CA ALA A 154 2.71 -13.14 15.87
C ALA A 154 1.36 -13.51 16.52
N ASP A 155 0.28 -13.05 15.89
CA ASP A 155 -1.11 -13.27 16.30
C ASP A 155 -2.06 -12.90 15.15
N GLU A 156 -3.34 -13.24 15.22
CA GLU A 156 -4.34 -12.90 14.25
C GLU A 156 -5.25 -11.76 14.70
N THR A 157 -5.70 -10.97 13.73
CA THR A 157 -6.83 -10.07 13.91
C THR A 157 -7.91 -10.33 12.85
N PHE A 158 -9.15 -9.95 13.15
CA PHE A 158 -10.29 -10.30 12.32
C PHE A 158 -11.05 -9.06 11.87
N PHE A 159 -11.45 -9.07 10.61
CA PHE A 159 -12.32 -8.05 10.01
C PHE A 159 -13.58 -8.70 9.46
N ALA A 160 -14.72 -8.01 9.57
CA ALA A 160 -15.95 -8.46 8.91
C ALA A 160 -15.77 -8.47 7.38
N ILE A 161 -16.27 -9.50 6.71
CA ILE A 161 -16.28 -9.54 5.23
C ILE A 161 -17.07 -8.36 4.70
N SER A 162 -16.48 -7.65 3.74
CA SER A 162 -17.10 -6.54 3.04
C SER A 162 -17.11 -6.76 1.53
N TYR A 163 -18.28 -6.87 0.96
CA TYR A 163 -18.51 -6.94 -0.49
C TYR A 163 -18.78 -5.56 -1.11
N LYS A 164 -18.37 -4.49 -0.45
CA LYS A 164 -18.57 -3.11 -0.90
C LYS A 164 -18.06 -2.91 -2.33
N GLY A 165 -18.90 -2.32 -3.19
CA GLY A 165 -18.53 -2.07 -4.58
C GLY A 165 -18.63 -3.28 -5.53
N ASN A 166 -19.04 -4.46 -5.05
CA ASN A 166 -19.20 -5.65 -5.89
C ASN A 166 -20.64 -5.87 -6.39
N HIS A 167 -21.61 -5.10 -5.93
CA HIS A 167 -23.02 -5.20 -6.27
C HIS A 167 -23.46 -4.14 -7.29
N SER A 168 -22.56 -3.78 -8.22
CA SER A 168 -22.93 -2.91 -9.33
C SER A 168 -23.78 -3.65 -10.35
N ASN A 169 -24.80 -3.00 -10.87
CA ASN A 169 -25.69 -3.53 -11.88
C ASN A 169 -24.93 -4.07 -13.10
N GLY A 170 -25.19 -5.32 -13.49
CA GLY A 170 -24.61 -5.96 -14.67
C GLY A 170 -23.28 -6.70 -14.43
N GLY A 171 -22.82 -6.83 -13.19
CA GLY A 171 -21.61 -7.61 -12.86
C GLY A 171 -21.88 -9.11 -12.74
N SER A 172 -20.90 -9.93 -13.07
CA SER A 172 -20.90 -11.39 -12.87
C SER A 172 -20.84 -11.82 -11.39
N PHE A 173 -20.81 -10.88 -10.46
CA PHE A 173 -20.73 -11.17 -9.03
C PHE A 173 -22.11 -11.39 -8.41
N THR A 174 -22.36 -12.61 -7.95
CA THR A 174 -23.54 -12.94 -7.15
C THR A 174 -23.18 -12.86 -5.66
N MET A 175 -23.95 -12.08 -4.90
CA MET A 175 -23.77 -12.00 -3.46
C MET A 175 -24.04 -13.37 -2.81
N PRO A 176 -23.10 -13.91 -2.02
CA PRO A 176 -23.27 -15.23 -1.38
C PRO A 176 -24.32 -15.22 -0.25
N ARG A 177 -24.77 -14.05 0.16
CA ARG A 177 -25.81 -13.85 1.18
C ARG A 177 -26.58 -12.56 0.97
N LYS A 178 -27.70 -12.39 1.66
CA LYS A 178 -28.42 -11.11 1.70
C LYS A 178 -27.54 -10.01 2.33
N PRO A 179 -27.60 -8.78 1.81
CA PRO A 179 -26.89 -7.65 2.42
C PRO A 179 -27.32 -7.45 3.88
N HIS A 180 -26.35 -7.17 4.75
CA HIS A 180 -26.68 -6.78 6.12
C HIS A 180 -27.36 -5.42 6.15
N LYS A 181 -28.36 -5.27 7.01
CA LYS A 181 -28.93 -3.96 7.30
C LYS A 181 -27.88 -3.10 7.99
N ARG A 182 -27.86 -1.81 7.71
CA ARG A 182 -26.95 -0.84 8.30
C ARG A 182 -27.01 -0.92 9.83
N GLY A 183 -25.85 -1.06 10.48
CA GLY A 183 -25.73 -1.19 11.94
C GLY A 183 -25.95 -2.59 12.50
N LYS A 184 -26.28 -3.61 11.69
CA LYS A 184 -26.29 -5.01 12.15
C LYS A 184 -24.89 -5.59 12.07
N GLU A 185 -24.27 -5.84 13.21
CA GLU A 185 -23.09 -6.69 13.32
C GLU A 185 -23.44 -8.16 13.13
N ILE A 186 -22.45 -8.96 12.74
CA ILE A 186 -22.59 -10.41 12.64
C ILE A 186 -22.44 -10.95 14.06
N HIS A 187 -23.53 -11.43 14.63
CA HIS A 187 -23.55 -11.99 15.98
C HIS A 187 -23.37 -13.52 15.97
N THR A 188 -22.45 -14.02 15.16
CA THR A 188 -22.07 -15.43 15.25
C THR A 188 -21.10 -15.60 16.40
N ARG A 189 -21.45 -16.41 17.39
CA ARG A 189 -20.60 -16.66 18.56
C ARG A 189 -19.31 -17.35 18.12
N GLY A 190 -18.15 -16.76 18.43
CA GLY A 190 -16.85 -17.29 18.06
C GLY A 190 -16.39 -16.91 16.66
N LEU A 191 -15.32 -17.54 16.16
CA LEU A 191 -14.74 -17.29 14.85
C LEU A 191 -15.62 -17.90 13.74
N SER A 192 -16.21 -17.08 12.92
CA SER A 192 -17.07 -17.51 11.82
C SER A 192 -16.41 -17.32 10.46
N LYS A 193 -16.89 -18.05 9.45
CA LYS A 193 -16.47 -17.84 8.04
C LYS A 193 -16.86 -16.46 7.46
N GLU A 194 -17.60 -15.64 8.20
CA GLU A 194 -17.88 -14.24 7.84
C GLU A 194 -16.82 -13.25 8.37
N GLN A 195 -15.76 -13.76 8.97
CA GLN A 195 -14.62 -12.98 9.43
C GLN A 195 -13.39 -13.29 8.59
N VAL A 196 -12.80 -12.24 8.07
CA VAL A 196 -11.52 -12.28 7.35
C VAL A 196 -10.41 -12.32 8.39
N CYS A 197 -9.65 -13.40 8.38
CA CYS A 197 -8.46 -13.55 9.21
C CYS A 197 -7.29 -12.81 8.57
N VAL A 198 -6.63 -11.96 9.35
CA VAL A 198 -5.39 -11.28 8.98
C VAL A 198 -4.29 -11.79 9.91
N ALA A 199 -3.33 -12.52 9.34
CA ALA A 199 -2.14 -12.91 10.07
C ALA A 199 -1.19 -11.71 10.22
N CYS A 200 -0.77 -11.46 11.45
CA CYS A 200 0.07 -10.33 11.81
C CYS A 200 1.34 -10.81 12.50
N ALA A 201 2.46 -10.17 12.19
CA ALA A 201 3.71 -10.38 12.90
C ALA A 201 4.46 -9.07 13.06
N VAL A 202 5.11 -8.86 14.21
CA VAL A 202 5.86 -7.64 14.53
C VAL A 202 7.15 -8.03 15.23
N ASN A 203 8.29 -7.54 14.77
CA ASN A 203 9.55 -7.76 15.44
C ASN A 203 9.92 -6.59 16.39
N ARG A 204 10.93 -6.81 17.22
CA ARG A 204 11.39 -5.79 18.17
C ARG A 204 12.11 -4.61 17.51
N SER A 205 12.57 -4.78 16.29
CA SER A 205 13.17 -3.70 15.52
C SER A 205 12.13 -2.72 14.93
N GLY A 206 10.82 -3.01 15.06
CA GLY A 206 9.73 -2.16 14.58
C GLY A 206 9.31 -2.43 13.14
N LYS A 207 9.69 -3.56 12.54
CA LYS A 207 9.12 -4.04 11.28
C LYS A 207 7.88 -4.86 11.55
N SER A 208 6.91 -4.85 10.63
CA SER A 208 5.67 -5.63 10.74
C SER A 208 5.27 -6.27 9.42
N ILE A 209 4.49 -7.33 9.53
CA ILE A 209 3.77 -7.99 8.44
C ILE A 209 2.30 -8.02 8.85
N GLY A 210 1.41 -7.74 7.92
CA GLY A 210 -0.03 -7.94 8.08
C GLY A 210 -0.60 -8.28 6.73
N LYS A 211 -1.14 -9.49 6.57
CA LYS A 211 -1.70 -9.96 5.29
C LYS A 211 -2.96 -10.78 5.52
N VAL A 212 -3.92 -10.61 4.62
CA VAL A 212 -5.13 -11.44 4.62
C VAL A 212 -4.73 -12.88 4.36
N SER A 213 -5.22 -13.77 5.21
CA SER A 213 -4.90 -15.19 5.19
C SER A 213 -6.06 -16.04 4.66
N ASN A 214 -7.17 -16.08 5.40
CA ASN A 214 -8.33 -16.94 5.09
C ASN A 214 -9.61 -16.38 5.73
N LEU A 215 -10.69 -17.13 5.65
CA LEU A 215 -11.92 -16.87 6.39
C LEU A 215 -11.98 -17.74 7.67
N GLY A 216 -12.32 -17.10 8.78
CA GLY A 216 -12.45 -17.77 10.06
C GLY A 216 -11.09 -18.19 10.65
N ARG A 217 -11.02 -19.35 11.28
CA ARG A 217 -9.83 -19.79 12.02
C ARG A 217 -8.65 -20.09 11.10
N ILE A 218 -7.47 -19.61 11.45
CA ILE A 218 -6.24 -19.83 10.70
C ILE A 218 -5.75 -21.27 10.84
N SER A 219 -5.16 -21.81 9.79
CA SER A 219 -4.48 -23.11 9.76
C SER A 219 -2.96 -22.94 9.63
N THR A 220 -2.20 -24.01 9.90
CA THR A 220 -0.74 -24.02 9.70
C THR A 220 -0.35 -23.63 8.28
N LYS A 221 -1.05 -24.14 7.26
CA LYS A 221 -0.83 -23.79 5.86
C LYS A 221 -1.02 -22.29 5.61
N ASN A 222 -2.04 -21.70 6.23
CA ASN A 222 -2.31 -20.28 6.08
C ASN A 222 -1.24 -19.41 6.79
N VAL A 223 -0.76 -19.81 7.96
CA VAL A 223 0.36 -19.14 8.63
C VAL A 223 1.60 -19.20 7.73
N ASP A 224 1.91 -20.37 7.20
CA ASP A 224 3.06 -20.59 6.32
C ASP A 224 2.97 -19.73 5.04
N GLY A 225 1.80 -19.67 4.41
CA GLY A 225 1.59 -18.85 3.20
C GLY A 225 1.75 -17.34 3.42
N VAL A 226 1.62 -16.86 4.66
CA VAL A 226 1.80 -15.43 4.98
C VAL A 226 3.18 -15.15 5.59
N LEU A 227 3.66 -15.99 6.48
CA LEU A 227 4.85 -15.72 7.31
C LEU A 227 6.05 -16.59 6.93
N GLY A 228 5.88 -17.68 6.18
CA GLY A 228 6.88 -18.72 5.97
C GLY A 228 8.23 -18.23 5.48
N ASP A 229 8.27 -17.49 4.40
CA ASP A 229 9.51 -16.96 3.81
C ASP A 229 9.85 -15.55 4.32
N ARG A 230 9.13 -15.07 5.33
CA ARG A 230 9.20 -13.70 5.83
C ARG A 230 9.67 -13.61 7.29
N ILE A 231 9.95 -14.74 7.91
CA ILE A 231 10.59 -14.85 9.23
C ILE A 231 11.94 -15.54 9.05
N ASP A 232 13.00 -14.86 9.48
CA ASP A 232 14.35 -15.43 9.47
C ASP A 232 14.42 -16.67 10.37
N GLU A 233 15.05 -17.73 9.89
CA GLU A 233 15.14 -19.03 10.59
C GLU A 233 15.81 -18.95 11.97
N ASN A 234 16.73 -18.00 12.17
CA ASN A 234 17.39 -17.76 13.45
C ASN A 234 16.54 -16.91 14.41
N SER A 235 15.29 -16.63 14.06
CA SER A 235 14.39 -15.85 14.89
C SER A 235 13.75 -16.68 16.00
N THR A 236 13.29 -16.00 17.05
CA THR A 236 12.40 -16.57 18.04
C THR A 236 10.98 -16.07 17.80
N LEU A 237 10.09 -16.98 17.41
CA LEU A 237 8.67 -16.70 17.23
C LEU A 237 7.96 -16.76 18.59
N VAL A 238 7.24 -15.69 18.94
CA VAL A 238 6.45 -15.58 20.17
C VAL A 238 4.97 -15.49 19.80
N THR A 239 4.16 -16.43 20.28
CA THR A 239 2.73 -16.49 19.96
C THR A 239 1.91 -16.86 21.22
N ASP A 240 0.59 -16.79 21.08
CA ASP A 240 -0.29 -17.47 22.02
C ASP A 240 -0.19 -19.02 21.89
N GLU A 241 -1.02 -19.75 22.64
CA GLU A 241 -1.01 -21.22 22.70
C GLU A 241 -1.70 -21.88 21.48
N MET A 242 -1.81 -21.22 20.32
CA MET A 242 -2.47 -21.78 19.15
C MET A 242 -1.62 -22.83 18.43
N ASN A 243 -2.18 -24.02 18.21
CA ASN A 243 -1.51 -25.16 17.58
C ASN A 243 -1.03 -24.90 16.15
N ALA A 244 -1.65 -23.96 15.40
CA ALA A 244 -1.24 -23.63 14.04
C ALA A 244 0.20 -23.11 14.00
N TYR A 245 0.60 -22.29 14.97
CA TYR A 245 1.97 -21.76 15.08
C TYR A 245 2.97 -22.81 15.57
N VAL A 246 2.54 -23.74 16.43
CA VAL A 246 3.42 -24.85 16.87
C VAL A 246 3.88 -25.68 15.67
N LYS A 247 2.93 -26.11 14.84
CA LYS A 247 3.23 -26.88 13.62
C LYS A 247 4.03 -26.08 12.61
N PHE A 248 3.71 -24.78 12.46
CA PHE A 248 4.45 -23.89 11.59
C PHE A 248 5.91 -23.74 11.99
N ALA A 249 6.17 -23.44 13.27
CA ALA A 249 7.52 -23.27 13.79
C ALA A 249 8.34 -24.59 13.68
N LEU A 250 7.71 -25.73 13.98
CA LEU A 250 8.34 -27.05 13.82
C LEU A 250 8.73 -27.32 12.37
N ASN A 251 7.83 -27.08 11.42
CA ASN A 251 8.07 -27.31 9.99
C ASN A 251 9.18 -26.43 9.42
N ARG A 252 9.37 -25.23 9.97
CA ARG A 252 10.37 -24.23 9.51
C ARG A 252 11.64 -24.20 10.36
N GLY A 253 11.74 -25.03 11.40
CA GLY A 253 12.89 -25.05 12.32
C GLY A 253 13.05 -23.75 13.12
N ILE A 254 12.00 -22.96 13.28
CA ILE A 254 12.03 -21.68 14.01
C ILE A 254 11.83 -21.94 15.50
N ASN A 255 12.65 -21.29 16.34
CA ASN A 255 12.47 -21.36 17.78
C ASN A 255 11.14 -20.74 18.21
N LEU A 256 10.31 -21.50 18.94
CA LEU A 256 8.97 -21.06 19.37
C LEU A 256 8.90 -20.87 20.89
N VAL A 257 8.38 -19.73 21.29
CA VAL A 257 7.99 -19.44 22.68
C VAL A 257 6.51 -19.13 22.74
N GLN A 258 5.74 -20.00 23.40
CA GLN A 258 4.33 -19.75 23.63
C GLN A 258 4.11 -19.03 24.95
N VAL A 259 3.23 -18.04 24.92
CA VAL A 259 2.84 -17.20 26.06
C VAL A 259 1.35 -17.33 26.25
N LYS A 260 0.91 -17.72 27.45
CA LYS A 260 -0.52 -17.84 27.77
C LYS A 260 -1.25 -16.52 27.55
N GLY A 261 -2.42 -16.59 26.89
CA GLY A 261 -3.14 -15.42 26.42
C GLY A 261 -3.39 -14.34 27.48
N GLY A 262 -3.44 -13.09 27.05
CA GLY A 262 -3.71 -11.92 27.89
C GLY A 262 -2.47 -11.21 28.43
N LYS A 263 -2.28 -11.19 29.73
CA LYS A 263 -1.24 -10.38 30.42
C LYS A 263 0.04 -11.16 30.73
N SER A 264 0.13 -12.42 30.37
CA SER A 264 1.28 -13.25 30.74
C SER A 264 2.52 -12.90 29.90
N LYS A 265 3.67 -13.05 30.50
CA LYS A 265 4.97 -12.94 29.87
C LYS A 265 5.84 -14.12 30.34
N LYS A 266 6.75 -14.58 29.50
CA LYS A 266 7.71 -15.61 29.82
C LYS A 266 9.13 -15.02 29.71
N GLY A 267 9.64 -14.52 30.80
CA GLY A 267 10.87 -13.73 30.82
C GLY A 267 10.71 -12.44 30.01
N ILE A 268 11.53 -12.29 28.96
CA ILE A 268 11.49 -11.16 28.02
C ILE A 268 10.40 -11.31 26.94
N TYR A 269 9.79 -12.48 26.80
CA TYR A 269 8.84 -12.80 25.74
C TYR A 269 7.41 -12.42 26.14
N ASN A 270 6.70 -11.73 25.27
CA ASN A 270 5.31 -11.34 25.40
C ASN A 270 4.72 -11.07 24.02
N VAL A 271 3.40 -10.82 23.92
CA VAL A 271 2.66 -10.52 22.69
C VAL A 271 2.12 -9.07 22.68
N GLN A 272 2.73 -8.16 23.44
CA GLN A 272 2.22 -6.78 23.59
C GLN A 272 2.40 -5.94 22.34
N ARG A 273 3.46 -6.17 21.56
CA ARG A 273 3.71 -5.43 20.31
C ARG A 273 2.70 -5.78 19.24
N VAL A 274 2.40 -7.07 19.07
CA VAL A 274 1.36 -7.49 18.11
C VAL A 274 -0.02 -7.02 18.56
N ASN A 275 -0.33 -6.99 19.86
CA ASN A 275 -1.56 -6.41 20.39
C ASN A 275 -1.63 -4.90 20.15
N SER A 276 -0.53 -4.18 20.32
CA SER A 276 -0.43 -2.76 19.97
C SER A 276 -0.62 -2.53 18.47
N TYR A 277 -0.06 -3.42 17.63
CA TYR A 277 -0.28 -3.42 16.20
C TYR A 277 -1.77 -3.56 15.85
N HIS A 278 -2.50 -4.53 16.44
CA HIS A 278 -3.93 -4.73 16.24
C HIS A 278 -4.74 -3.47 16.60
N SER A 279 -4.41 -2.85 17.71
CA SER A 279 -5.06 -1.60 18.16
C SER A 279 -4.81 -0.45 17.17
N SER A 280 -3.56 -0.29 16.72
CA SER A 280 -3.17 0.70 15.72
C SER A 280 -3.86 0.47 14.38
N LEU A 281 -3.88 -0.78 13.90
CA LEU A 281 -4.54 -1.16 12.65
C LEU A 281 -6.05 -0.92 12.71
N SER A 282 -6.70 -1.30 13.80
CA SER A 282 -8.15 -1.05 14.00
C SER A 282 -8.48 0.44 13.98
N LYS A 283 -7.63 1.28 14.59
CA LYS A 283 -7.77 2.74 14.59
C LYS A 283 -7.61 3.33 13.18
N PHE A 284 -6.61 2.85 12.43
CA PHE A 284 -6.36 3.22 11.05
C PHE A 284 -7.53 2.86 10.14
N MET A 285 -8.03 1.62 10.23
CA MET A 285 -9.12 1.12 9.39
C MET A 285 -10.46 1.83 9.62
N ARG A 286 -10.75 2.29 10.83
CA ARG A 286 -11.96 3.08 11.14
C ARG A 286 -12.05 4.37 10.32
N GLY A 287 -10.92 4.99 9.98
CA GLY A 287 -10.87 6.22 9.18
C GLY A 287 -11.46 6.08 7.77
N PHE A 288 -11.59 4.86 7.25
CA PHE A 288 -12.10 4.61 5.90
C PHE A 288 -13.58 4.24 5.83
N ASN A 289 -14.28 4.12 6.97
CA ASN A 289 -15.70 3.77 7.02
C ASN A 289 -16.06 2.50 6.22
N GLY A 290 -15.21 1.49 6.31
CA GLY A 290 -15.35 0.21 5.63
C GLY A 290 -14.58 0.14 4.31
N VAL A 291 -13.72 -0.86 4.23
CA VAL A 291 -12.93 -1.24 3.05
C VAL A 291 -13.47 -2.57 2.52
N ALA A 292 -13.60 -2.71 1.19
CA ALA A 292 -13.96 -4.00 0.61
C ALA A 292 -12.84 -5.01 0.85
N THR A 293 -13.21 -6.27 1.13
CA THR A 293 -12.24 -7.33 1.43
C THR A 293 -11.19 -7.49 0.33
N LYS A 294 -11.60 -7.36 -0.94
CA LYS A 294 -10.69 -7.41 -2.10
C LYS A 294 -9.57 -6.35 -2.12
N TYR A 295 -9.69 -5.32 -1.31
CA TYR A 295 -8.69 -4.25 -1.20
C TYR A 295 -7.93 -4.26 0.12
N LEU A 296 -8.29 -5.16 1.04
CA LEU A 296 -7.80 -5.11 2.41
C LEU A 296 -6.27 -5.19 2.49
N ASN A 297 -5.63 -6.08 1.71
CA ASN A 297 -4.16 -6.20 1.68
C ASN A 297 -3.45 -4.88 1.35
N GLY A 298 -3.97 -4.09 0.43
CA GLY A 298 -3.39 -2.78 0.11
C GLY A 298 -3.46 -1.79 1.29
N TYR A 299 -4.56 -1.82 2.07
CA TYR A 299 -4.68 -0.98 3.26
C TYR A 299 -3.82 -1.48 4.42
N LEU A 300 -3.62 -2.79 4.54
CA LEU A 300 -2.68 -3.38 5.50
C LEU A 300 -1.25 -2.93 5.18
N ALA A 301 -0.83 -3.03 3.92
CA ALA A 301 0.46 -2.53 3.46
C ALA A 301 0.63 -1.02 3.74
N TRP A 302 -0.40 -0.23 3.49
CA TRP A 302 -0.36 1.21 3.79
C TRP A 302 -0.20 1.48 5.30
N HIS A 303 -0.93 0.77 6.16
CA HIS A 303 -0.76 0.87 7.61
C HIS A 303 0.66 0.53 8.04
N ASN A 304 1.21 -0.59 7.55
CA ASN A 304 2.56 -1.03 7.87
C ASN A 304 3.60 0.01 7.44
N PHE A 305 3.51 0.47 6.21
CA PHE A 305 4.40 1.49 5.66
C PHE A 305 4.39 2.78 6.49
N MET A 306 3.21 3.23 6.93
CA MET A 306 3.07 4.47 7.70
C MET A 306 3.54 4.36 9.15
N LYS A 307 3.37 3.20 9.78
CA LYS A 307 3.54 3.05 11.23
C LYS A 307 4.77 2.26 11.64
N TYR A 308 5.21 1.34 10.78
CA TYR A 308 6.23 0.35 11.10
C TYR A 308 7.45 0.41 10.19
N SER A 309 7.55 1.38 9.29
CA SER A 309 8.79 1.68 8.61
C SER A 309 9.65 2.62 9.48
N LYS A 310 10.97 2.39 9.50
CA LYS A 310 11.91 3.24 10.26
C LYS A 310 12.22 4.58 9.59
N HIS A 311 11.61 4.84 8.44
CA HIS A 311 11.84 6.03 7.65
C HIS A 311 11.12 7.26 8.23
N THR A 312 11.69 8.42 8.06
CA THR A 312 11.02 9.71 8.26
C THR A 312 9.88 9.89 7.25
N ASP A 313 8.99 10.84 7.47
CA ASP A 313 7.90 11.12 6.52
C ASP A 313 8.42 11.54 5.13
N ALA A 314 9.54 12.27 5.08
CA ALA A 314 10.17 12.66 3.82
C ALA A 314 10.74 11.44 3.07
N GLU A 315 11.48 10.57 3.76
CA GLU A 315 12.03 9.34 3.18
C GLU A 315 10.93 8.39 2.71
N ARG A 316 9.84 8.22 3.49
CA ARG A 316 8.66 7.43 3.09
C ARG A 316 8.03 7.98 1.81
N LYS A 317 7.83 9.30 1.72
CA LYS A 317 7.28 9.95 0.52
C LYS A 317 8.18 9.66 -0.68
N GLN A 318 9.48 9.85 -0.55
CA GLN A 318 10.45 9.63 -1.63
C GLN A 318 10.50 8.15 -2.06
N LEU A 319 10.56 7.22 -1.10
CA LEU A 319 10.54 5.78 -1.37
C LEU A 319 9.26 5.35 -2.11
N LEU A 320 8.11 5.83 -1.67
CA LEU A 320 6.84 5.50 -2.31
C LEU A 320 6.73 6.12 -3.71
N LEU A 321 7.14 7.38 -3.87
CA LEU A 321 7.17 8.05 -5.16
C LEU A 321 8.08 7.30 -6.13
N ARG A 322 9.30 6.98 -5.73
CA ARG A 322 10.24 6.18 -6.50
C ARG A 322 9.59 4.87 -6.95
N ARG A 323 8.96 4.12 -6.02
CA ARG A 323 8.35 2.84 -6.36
C ARG A 323 7.16 2.96 -7.30
N VAL A 324 6.32 3.96 -7.13
CA VAL A 324 5.18 4.25 -8.03
C VAL A 324 5.65 4.57 -9.45
N LEU A 325 6.77 5.28 -9.59
CA LEU A 325 7.31 5.68 -10.89
C LEU A 325 8.07 4.54 -11.58
N THR A 326 8.77 3.68 -10.82
CA THR A 326 9.71 2.69 -11.37
C THR A 326 9.19 1.26 -11.37
N LEU A 327 8.14 0.93 -10.59
CA LEU A 327 7.59 -0.43 -10.57
C LEU A 327 7.12 -0.84 -11.98
N PRO A 328 7.70 -1.89 -12.60
CA PRO A 328 7.36 -2.32 -13.96
C PRO A 328 6.03 -3.07 -13.99
N LYS A 329 4.96 -2.40 -13.55
CA LYS A 329 3.60 -2.94 -13.44
C LYS A 329 2.57 -1.95 -13.94
N LYS A 330 1.95 -2.26 -15.07
CA LYS A 330 0.79 -1.52 -15.56
C LYS A 330 -0.47 -2.04 -14.85
N VAL A 331 -1.19 -1.15 -14.17
CA VAL A 331 -2.47 -1.47 -13.52
C VAL A 331 -3.58 -0.67 -14.18
N VAL A 332 -4.57 -1.35 -14.74
CA VAL A 332 -5.73 -0.69 -15.36
C VAL A 332 -6.93 -0.65 -14.42
N CYS A 333 -7.80 0.35 -14.61
CA CYS A 333 -8.95 0.56 -13.73
C CYS A 333 -9.91 -0.64 -13.70
N LYS A 334 -10.05 -1.35 -14.84
CA LYS A 334 -10.89 -2.55 -14.95
C LYS A 334 -10.37 -3.69 -14.07
N GLU A 335 -9.06 -3.89 -14.00
CA GLU A 335 -8.44 -4.88 -13.11
C GLU A 335 -8.71 -4.57 -11.64
N ILE A 336 -8.62 -3.29 -11.24
CA ILE A 336 -8.92 -2.87 -9.86
C ILE A 336 -10.37 -3.21 -9.50
N SER A 337 -11.33 -2.91 -10.38
CA SER A 337 -12.75 -3.17 -10.11
C SER A 337 -13.10 -4.66 -10.12
N ASN A 338 -12.41 -5.45 -10.93
CA ASN A 338 -12.67 -6.88 -11.14
C ASN A 338 -11.84 -7.80 -10.22
N ARG A 339 -11.11 -7.25 -9.23
CA ARG A 339 -10.44 -8.10 -8.22
C ARG A 339 -11.44 -9.02 -7.55
N ASP A 340 -11.05 -10.25 -7.32
CA ASP A 340 -11.87 -11.23 -6.64
C ASP A 340 -12.31 -10.72 -5.27
N ALA A 341 -13.60 -10.90 -4.96
CA ALA A 341 -14.19 -10.40 -3.72
C ALA A 341 -13.52 -10.98 -2.46
N LEU A 342 -12.98 -12.19 -2.57
CA LEU A 342 -12.37 -12.98 -1.50
C LEU A 342 -11.04 -13.62 -1.95
N ALA A 343 -10.20 -12.89 -2.70
CA ALA A 343 -8.86 -13.37 -3.02
C ALA A 343 -8.01 -13.44 -1.75
N PHE A 344 -7.68 -14.65 -1.33
CA PHE A 344 -6.77 -14.93 -0.24
C PHE A 344 -5.41 -15.36 -0.78
N ALA A 345 -4.33 -14.99 -0.08
CA ALA A 345 -3.03 -15.59 -0.32
C ALA A 345 -3.10 -17.05 0.19
N VAL A 346 -3.15 -18.00 -0.71
CA VAL A 346 -3.08 -19.45 -0.41
C VAL A 346 -1.69 -19.94 -0.73
#